data_fce0b9c143b60316121052832823c1e4
#
_entry.id   fce0b9c143b60316121052832823c1e4
#
_cell.length_a   1.000
_cell.length_b   1.000
_cell.length_c   1.000
_cell.angle_alpha   90.00
_cell.angle_beta   90.00
_cell.angle_gamma   90.00
#
_symmetry.space_group_name_H-M   'P 1'
#
loop_
_entity.id
_entity.type
_entity.pdbx_description
1 polymer ?
#
loop_
_entity_poly.entity_id
_entity_poly.type
_entity_poly.pdbx_seq_one_letter_code
_entity_poly.pdbx_strand_id
1 'polypeptide(L)'
;MKILVLNSGSSSLKYQVIDMETEEMLVKGYFERIGQQNSFLTHKVDGIKHKFEKYVKDHEQALKFIFTRLMNDHYGVIESLDELGGIGHRVVQGGEKYSQPVLITDDVIEEIRKCSELAPLHNPAAILGIEACKKIAPEIPMVAVFDTAFHQTIPKERYIYPIPYEYYKKYGIRKYGAHGTSHQYVAYRVAEIMKKDIKDLKIVNCHLGQGASVCAIQNGKSVETSMGLTPLGGIPMGTRSGDLDPSVVTYIIKKENLTPEQMEDILNKQSGVFGISRVSVDFRDIENEALARWNTCTTCTRCISLFNSIICSKMCSSNGWNRCTYIYGRCWRKRTYF
;
A
#
# COMPACT_ATOMS: atom_id res chain seq x y z
N MET A 1 3.51 -25.13 9.24
CA MET A 1 2.80 -24.81 7.96
C MET A 1 3.43 -23.55 7.35
N LYS A 2 3.92 -23.64 6.10
CA LYS A 2 4.53 -22.50 5.42
C LYS A 2 3.53 -21.76 4.52
N ILE A 3 3.53 -20.44 4.53
CA ILE A 3 2.66 -19.60 3.70
C ILE A 3 3.52 -18.70 2.82
N LEU A 4 3.22 -18.67 1.52
CA LEU A 4 3.80 -17.71 0.58
C LEU A 4 2.92 -16.45 0.52
N VAL A 5 3.50 -15.30 0.75
CA VAL A 5 2.81 -14.00 0.63
C VAL A 5 3.34 -13.27 -0.60
N LEU A 6 2.44 -12.83 -1.47
CA LEU A 6 2.75 -12.14 -2.72
C LEU A 6 2.15 -10.73 -2.76
N ASN A 7 2.94 -9.80 -3.31
CA ASN A 7 2.52 -8.45 -3.61
C ASN A 7 3.02 -8.09 -5.02
N SER A 8 2.12 -8.16 -5.99
CA SER A 8 2.39 -7.90 -7.40
C SER A 8 2.20 -6.43 -7.73
N GLY A 9 3.24 -5.80 -8.27
CA GLY A 9 3.19 -4.48 -8.89
C GLY A 9 3.26 -4.59 -10.42
N SER A 10 3.08 -3.50 -11.15
CA SER A 10 3.04 -3.48 -12.62
C SER A 10 4.31 -4.06 -13.28
N SER A 11 5.47 -3.79 -12.72
CA SER A 11 6.78 -4.28 -13.21
C SER A 11 7.62 -4.92 -12.11
N SER A 12 6.99 -5.38 -11.03
CA SER A 12 7.70 -5.93 -9.87
C SER A 12 6.85 -6.94 -9.12
N LEU A 13 7.52 -7.80 -8.35
CA LEU A 13 6.87 -8.78 -7.50
C LEU A 13 7.66 -8.94 -6.20
N LYS A 14 7.00 -8.69 -5.08
CA LYS A 14 7.55 -8.93 -3.75
C LYS A 14 6.96 -10.20 -3.17
N TYR A 15 7.79 -10.98 -2.48
CA TYR A 15 7.33 -12.18 -1.81
C TYR A 15 8.04 -12.42 -0.48
N GLN A 16 7.36 -13.20 0.35
CA GLN A 16 7.90 -13.74 1.60
C GLN A 16 7.34 -15.14 1.82
N VAL A 17 8.14 -16.04 2.37
CA VAL A 17 7.65 -17.30 2.95
C VAL A 17 7.78 -17.19 4.45
N ILE A 18 6.68 -17.48 5.14
CA ILE A 18 6.56 -17.40 6.59
C ILE A 18 6.21 -18.79 7.12
N ASP A 19 6.92 -19.26 8.12
CA ASP A 19 6.48 -20.41 8.90
C ASP A 19 5.46 -19.92 9.94
N MET A 20 4.24 -20.45 9.84
CA MET A 20 3.12 -20.03 10.70
C MET A 20 3.16 -20.66 12.10
N GLU A 21 4.03 -21.64 12.36
CA GLU A 21 4.21 -22.22 13.68
C GLU A 21 5.12 -21.36 14.55
N THR A 22 6.18 -20.82 13.94
CA THR A 22 7.15 -19.95 14.62
C THR A 22 6.91 -18.47 14.37
N GLU A 23 6.05 -18.13 13.41
CA GLU A 23 5.86 -16.78 12.84
C GLU A 23 7.14 -16.16 12.25
N GLU A 24 8.12 -17.00 11.94
CA GLU A 24 9.39 -16.56 11.38
C GLU A 24 9.32 -16.41 9.86
N MET A 25 9.92 -15.33 9.37
CA MET A 25 10.10 -15.12 7.94
C MET A 25 11.33 -15.88 7.46
N LEU A 26 11.11 -17.00 6.79
CA LEU A 26 12.17 -17.88 6.27
C LEU A 26 12.94 -17.21 5.13
N VAL A 27 12.22 -16.54 4.22
CA VAL A 27 12.82 -15.89 3.05
C VAL A 27 11.98 -14.69 2.62
N LYS A 28 12.63 -13.71 2.03
CA LYS A 28 11.95 -12.63 1.30
C LYS A 28 12.70 -12.28 0.03
N GLY A 29 11.96 -11.83 -0.97
CA GLY A 29 12.57 -11.39 -2.20
C GLY A 29 11.78 -10.31 -2.92
N TYR A 30 12.46 -9.71 -3.88
CA TYR A 30 11.91 -8.66 -4.72
C TYR A 30 12.42 -8.84 -6.15
N PHE A 31 11.51 -9.15 -7.05
CA PHE A 31 11.78 -9.17 -8.49
C PHE A 31 11.47 -7.77 -9.05
N GLU A 32 12.42 -7.20 -9.76
CA GLU A 32 12.34 -5.83 -10.26
C GLU A 32 12.48 -5.80 -11.78
N ARG A 33 11.84 -4.78 -12.40
CA ARG A 33 11.93 -4.50 -13.82
C ARG A 33 11.45 -5.66 -14.70
N ILE A 34 10.38 -6.33 -14.29
CA ILE A 34 9.71 -7.36 -15.07
C ILE A 34 9.34 -6.77 -16.44
N GLY A 35 9.64 -7.47 -17.54
CA GLY A 35 9.46 -7.00 -18.91
C GLY A 35 10.63 -6.20 -19.48
N GLN A 36 11.67 -5.89 -18.69
CA GLN A 36 12.85 -5.15 -19.13
C GLN A 36 14.08 -6.05 -19.18
N GLN A 37 15.03 -5.74 -20.10
CA GLN A 37 16.24 -6.55 -20.30
C GLN A 37 17.12 -6.68 -19.04
N ASN A 38 17.11 -5.66 -18.19
CA ASN A 38 17.88 -5.60 -16.96
C ASN A 38 17.06 -5.99 -15.71
N SER A 39 16.10 -6.89 -15.88
CA SER A 39 15.33 -7.44 -14.77
C SER A 39 16.19 -8.32 -13.87
N PHE A 40 15.92 -8.30 -12.58
CA PHE A 40 16.68 -9.08 -11.59
C PHE A 40 15.83 -9.41 -10.36
N LEU A 41 16.22 -10.50 -9.69
CA LEU A 41 15.68 -10.92 -8.41
C LEU A 41 16.69 -10.63 -7.29
N THR A 42 16.27 -9.93 -6.26
CA THR A 42 16.94 -9.90 -4.95
C THR A 42 16.24 -10.91 -4.04
N HIS A 43 16.95 -11.92 -3.61
CA HIS A 43 16.48 -12.99 -2.73
C HIS A 43 17.26 -12.96 -1.42
N LYS A 44 16.58 -12.88 -0.29
CA LYS A 44 17.22 -12.82 1.02
C LYS A 44 16.80 -14.02 1.86
N VAL A 45 17.74 -14.90 2.15
CA VAL A 45 17.61 -16.08 3.02
C VAL A 45 18.72 -16.03 4.08
N ASP A 46 18.44 -16.41 5.31
CA ASP A 46 19.41 -16.43 6.45
C ASP A 46 20.18 -15.10 6.63
N GLY A 47 19.49 -13.99 6.39
CA GLY A 47 20.10 -12.66 6.50
C GLY A 47 20.95 -12.26 5.28
N ILE A 48 21.33 -13.19 4.40
CA ILE A 48 22.18 -12.97 3.24
C ILE A 48 21.34 -12.59 2.01
N LYS A 49 21.80 -11.58 1.26
CA LYS A 49 21.16 -11.16 0.01
C LYS A 49 21.90 -11.79 -1.18
N HIS A 50 21.12 -12.45 -2.02
CA HIS A 50 21.56 -12.97 -3.32
C HIS A 50 20.87 -12.20 -4.43
N LYS A 51 21.65 -11.73 -5.43
CA LYS A 51 21.11 -11.04 -6.60
C LYS A 51 21.27 -11.94 -7.81
N PHE A 52 20.17 -12.18 -8.53
CA PHE A 52 20.12 -12.97 -9.74
C PHE A 52 19.64 -12.09 -10.90
N GLU A 53 20.50 -11.80 -11.84
CA GLU A 53 20.14 -11.12 -13.07
C GLU A 53 19.50 -12.14 -14.02
N LYS A 54 18.25 -11.90 -14.37
CA LYS A 54 17.47 -12.81 -15.19
C LYS A 54 16.40 -12.01 -15.94
N TYR A 55 16.50 -11.99 -17.26
CA TYR A 55 15.40 -11.46 -18.07
C TYR A 55 14.16 -12.34 -17.90
N VAL A 56 13.03 -11.69 -17.59
CA VAL A 56 11.70 -12.28 -17.56
C VAL A 56 10.73 -11.33 -18.27
N LYS A 57 9.91 -11.88 -19.17
CA LYS A 57 9.01 -11.06 -19.97
C LYS A 57 7.75 -10.61 -19.20
N ASP A 58 7.31 -11.40 -18.20
CA ASP A 58 6.06 -11.23 -17.49
C ASP A 58 6.11 -11.82 -16.06
N HIS A 59 5.01 -11.64 -15.33
CA HIS A 59 4.86 -12.13 -13.95
C HIS A 59 4.86 -13.66 -13.87
N GLU A 60 4.39 -14.37 -14.88
CA GLU A 60 4.41 -15.84 -14.90
C GLU A 60 5.84 -16.36 -14.91
N GLN A 61 6.71 -15.80 -15.77
CA GLN A 61 8.11 -16.18 -15.79
C GLN A 61 8.85 -15.77 -14.50
N ALA A 62 8.51 -14.60 -13.94
CA ALA A 62 9.08 -14.17 -12.67
C ALA A 62 8.72 -15.13 -11.53
N LEU A 63 7.46 -15.56 -11.44
CA LEU A 63 7.01 -16.51 -10.43
C LEU A 63 7.62 -17.90 -10.62
N LYS A 64 7.70 -18.42 -11.85
CA LYS A 64 8.40 -19.69 -12.13
C LYS A 64 9.85 -19.63 -11.64
N PHE A 65 10.53 -18.52 -11.88
CA PHE A 65 11.89 -18.34 -11.39
C PHE A 65 11.97 -18.25 -9.87
N ILE A 66 11.04 -17.55 -9.22
CA ILE A 66 10.97 -17.48 -7.75
C ILE A 66 10.75 -18.87 -7.16
N PHE A 67 9.77 -19.64 -7.66
CA PHE A 67 9.53 -21.01 -7.17
C PHE A 67 10.77 -21.90 -7.32
N THR A 68 11.50 -21.80 -8.45
CA THR A 68 12.77 -22.49 -8.63
C THR A 68 13.82 -22.08 -7.57
N ARG A 69 13.82 -20.83 -7.12
CA ARG A 69 14.74 -20.39 -6.05
C ARG A 69 14.27 -20.83 -4.66
N LEU A 70 12.97 -20.88 -4.43
CA LEU A 70 12.41 -21.37 -3.15
C LEU A 70 12.70 -22.86 -2.90
N MET A 71 12.84 -23.65 -3.98
CA MET A 71 13.13 -25.10 -3.94
C MET A 71 14.60 -25.44 -4.25
N ASN A 72 15.50 -24.46 -4.24
CA ASN A 72 16.91 -24.69 -4.60
C ASN A 72 17.72 -25.17 -3.38
N ASP A 73 18.62 -26.11 -3.55
CA ASP A 73 19.43 -26.70 -2.48
C ASP A 73 20.26 -25.70 -1.66
N HIS A 74 20.64 -24.56 -2.25
CA HIS A 74 21.50 -23.56 -1.60
C HIS A 74 20.75 -22.32 -1.09
N TYR A 75 19.59 -22.02 -1.68
CA TYR A 75 18.85 -20.77 -1.42
C TYR A 75 17.40 -21.02 -1.03
N GLY A 76 16.94 -22.27 -1.12
CA GLY A 76 15.57 -22.66 -0.90
C GLY A 76 15.23 -22.77 0.58
N VAL A 77 13.94 -22.75 0.84
CA VAL A 77 13.33 -22.90 2.18
C VAL A 77 12.21 -23.93 2.17
N ILE A 78 11.95 -24.55 1.01
CA ILE A 78 11.03 -25.67 0.80
C ILE A 78 11.66 -26.69 -0.14
N GLU A 79 11.34 -27.96 0.03
CA GLU A 79 11.76 -29.04 -0.86
C GLU A 79 10.82 -29.20 -2.05
N SER A 80 9.52 -28.98 -1.80
CA SER A 80 8.47 -29.03 -2.82
C SER A 80 7.40 -27.97 -2.56
N LEU A 81 6.55 -27.69 -3.57
CA LEU A 81 5.43 -26.76 -3.44
C LEU A 81 4.37 -27.27 -2.45
N ASP A 82 4.29 -28.56 -2.21
CA ASP A 82 3.32 -29.20 -1.30
C ASP A 82 3.53 -28.80 0.18
N GLU A 83 4.70 -28.25 0.51
CA GLU A 83 4.96 -27.68 1.82
C GLU A 83 4.27 -26.34 2.05
N LEU A 84 3.78 -25.69 0.98
CA LEU A 84 3.02 -24.47 1.09
C LEU A 84 1.56 -24.77 1.39
N GLY A 85 1.11 -24.45 2.58
CA GLY A 85 -0.29 -24.57 2.99
C GLY A 85 -1.22 -23.51 2.34
N GLY A 86 -0.66 -22.50 1.69
CA GLY A 86 -1.43 -21.49 0.98
C GLY A 86 -0.60 -20.34 0.43
N ILE A 87 -1.21 -19.54 -0.47
CA ILE A 87 -0.63 -18.33 -1.04
C ILE A 87 -1.53 -17.15 -0.72
N GLY A 88 -1.02 -16.16 0.02
CA GLY A 88 -1.70 -14.90 0.29
C GLY A 88 -1.35 -13.85 -0.76
N HIS A 89 -2.37 -13.30 -1.43
CA HIS A 89 -2.22 -12.23 -2.42
C HIS A 89 -2.71 -10.90 -1.85
N ARG A 90 -1.85 -9.89 -1.86
CA ARG A 90 -2.28 -8.52 -1.59
C ARG A 90 -3.03 -7.97 -2.79
N VAL A 91 -4.25 -7.51 -2.56
CA VAL A 91 -5.09 -6.80 -3.51
C VAL A 91 -5.40 -5.41 -2.94
N VAL A 92 -5.33 -4.36 -3.74
CA VAL A 92 -5.57 -3.01 -3.20
C VAL A 92 -7.05 -2.74 -3.03
N GLN A 93 -7.87 -2.93 -4.07
CA GLN A 93 -9.29 -2.54 -4.05
C GLN A 93 -10.21 -3.76 -4.11
N GLY A 94 -11.05 -3.91 -3.08
CA GLY A 94 -12.05 -4.96 -2.97
C GLY A 94 -13.50 -4.47 -3.07
N GLY A 95 -13.72 -3.19 -3.40
CA GLY A 95 -15.05 -2.57 -3.43
C GLY A 95 -15.72 -2.56 -2.05
N GLU A 96 -17.02 -2.58 -2.03
CA GLU A 96 -17.82 -2.72 -0.80
C GLU A 96 -18.09 -4.19 -0.43
N LYS A 97 -17.76 -5.13 -1.33
CA LYS A 97 -18.10 -6.54 -1.19
C LYS A 97 -17.18 -7.28 -0.22
N TYR A 98 -15.90 -6.91 -0.19
CA TYR A 98 -14.92 -7.63 0.61
C TYR A 98 -14.44 -6.82 1.82
N SER A 99 -14.91 -7.22 3.00
CA SER A 99 -14.51 -6.67 4.29
C SER A 99 -13.54 -7.56 5.07
N GLN A 100 -13.21 -8.74 4.52
CA GLN A 100 -12.32 -9.74 5.12
C GLN A 100 -11.51 -10.44 4.02
N PRO A 101 -10.42 -11.13 4.35
CA PRO A 101 -9.74 -12.03 3.43
C PRO A 101 -10.68 -13.11 2.89
N VAL A 102 -10.55 -13.46 1.61
CA VAL A 102 -11.41 -14.46 0.95
C VAL A 102 -10.57 -15.45 0.15
N LEU A 103 -11.05 -16.71 0.10
CA LEU A 103 -10.48 -17.72 -0.79
C LEU A 103 -10.72 -17.28 -2.25
N ILE A 104 -9.68 -17.34 -3.07
CA ILE A 104 -9.75 -16.89 -4.47
C ILE A 104 -10.44 -17.95 -5.31
N THR A 105 -11.59 -17.56 -5.87
CA THR A 105 -12.35 -18.28 -6.91
C THR A 105 -12.35 -17.43 -8.18
N ASP A 106 -12.90 -17.98 -9.28
CA ASP A 106 -13.06 -17.21 -10.53
C ASP A 106 -13.97 -16.00 -10.33
N ASP A 107 -15.02 -16.12 -9.51
CA ASP A 107 -15.90 -14.99 -9.15
C ASP A 107 -15.15 -13.89 -8.38
N VAL A 108 -14.24 -14.27 -7.51
CA VAL A 108 -13.41 -13.29 -6.77
C VAL A 108 -12.48 -12.56 -7.75
N ILE A 109 -11.87 -13.25 -8.70
CA ILE A 109 -11.01 -12.63 -9.73
C ILE A 109 -11.83 -11.63 -10.57
N GLU A 110 -13.05 -11.99 -10.98
CA GLU A 110 -13.93 -11.08 -11.72
C GLU A 110 -14.33 -9.83 -10.91
N GLU A 111 -14.61 -9.98 -9.63
CA GLU A 111 -14.88 -8.82 -8.77
C GLU A 111 -13.64 -7.91 -8.60
N ILE A 112 -12.44 -8.50 -8.46
CA ILE A 112 -11.18 -7.73 -8.43
C ILE A 112 -10.99 -7.00 -9.78
N ARG A 113 -11.35 -7.62 -10.89
CA ARG A 113 -11.27 -7.04 -12.23
C ARG A 113 -12.21 -5.83 -12.37
N LYS A 114 -13.46 -5.94 -11.91
CA LYS A 114 -14.41 -4.81 -11.87
C LYS A 114 -13.88 -3.65 -11.03
N CYS A 115 -13.25 -3.95 -9.89
CA CYS A 115 -12.65 -2.94 -9.03
C CYS A 115 -11.35 -2.31 -9.61
N SER A 116 -10.88 -2.76 -10.78
CA SER A 116 -9.65 -2.22 -11.40
C SER A 116 -9.80 -0.76 -11.84
N GLU A 117 -11.01 -0.29 -12.13
CA GLU A 117 -11.28 1.13 -12.41
C GLU A 117 -10.92 2.04 -11.21
N LEU A 118 -11.09 1.54 -9.97
CA LEU A 118 -10.75 2.26 -8.74
C LEU A 118 -9.28 2.11 -8.32
N ALA A 119 -8.57 1.14 -8.89
CA ALA A 119 -7.16 0.88 -8.61
C ALA A 119 -6.41 0.42 -9.88
N PRO A 120 -6.36 1.24 -10.96
CA PRO A 120 -5.84 0.83 -12.26
C PRO A 120 -4.34 0.50 -12.26
N LEU A 121 -3.59 1.04 -11.32
CA LEU A 121 -2.15 0.77 -11.16
C LEU A 121 -1.85 -0.48 -10.32
N HIS A 122 -2.85 -1.09 -9.67
CA HIS A 122 -2.64 -2.12 -8.66
C HIS A 122 -3.41 -3.42 -8.93
N ASN A 123 -4.74 -3.34 -9.09
CA ASN A 123 -5.56 -4.55 -9.24
C ASN A 123 -5.21 -5.37 -10.48
N PRO A 124 -4.95 -4.79 -11.66
CA PRO A 124 -4.53 -5.59 -12.83
C PRO A 124 -3.25 -6.39 -12.57
N ALA A 125 -2.27 -5.80 -11.89
CA ALA A 125 -1.03 -6.50 -11.53
C ALA A 125 -1.28 -7.63 -10.51
N ALA A 126 -2.17 -7.41 -9.54
CA ALA A 126 -2.57 -8.47 -8.60
C ALA A 126 -3.23 -9.66 -9.32
N ILE A 127 -4.11 -9.40 -10.29
CA ILE A 127 -4.76 -10.44 -11.12
C ILE A 127 -3.69 -11.23 -11.88
N LEU A 128 -2.73 -10.57 -12.53
CA LEU A 128 -1.64 -11.27 -13.23
C LEU A 128 -0.85 -12.20 -12.29
N GLY A 129 -0.57 -11.77 -11.07
CA GLY A 129 0.07 -12.60 -10.06
C GLY A 129 -0.78 -13.81 -9.64
N ILE A 130 -2.08 -13.61 -9.43
CA ILE A 130 -3.02 -14.67 -9.07
C ILE A 130 -3.15 -15.69 -10.21
N GLU A 131 -3.39 -15.24 -11.44
CA GLU A 131 -3.53 -16.11 -12.62
C GLU A 131 -2.24 -16.91 -12.89
N ALA A 132 -1.07 -16.29 -12.67
CA ALA A 132 0.21 -16.98 -12.81
C ALA A 132 0.38 -18.06 -11.73
N CYS A 133 0.04 -17.77 -10.47
CA CYS A 133 0.08 -18.79 -9.41
C CYS A 133 -0.91 -19.93 -9.67
N LYS A 134 -2.13 -19.63 -10.15
CA LYS A 134 -3.14 -20.64 -10.50
C LYS A 134 -2.64 -21.62 -11.57
N LYS A 135 -1.80 -21.15 -12.50
CA LYS A 135 -1.20 -22.01 -13.54
C LYS A 135 -0.03 -22.85 -13.02
N ILE A 136 0.78 -22.31 -12.09
CA ILE A 136 2.00 -22.96 -11.64
C ILE A 136 1.73 -23.92 -10.48
N ALA A 137 0.83 -23.54 -9.58
CA ALA A 137 0.51 -24.26 -8.34
C ALA A 137 -1.02 -24.33 -8.14
N PRO A 138 -1.76 -25.05 -9.03
CA PRO A 138 -3.22 -25.05 -9.03
C PRO A 138 -3.84 -25.67 -7.78
N GLU A 139 -3.12 -26.59 -7.11
CA GLU A 139 -3.60 -27.29 -5.92
C GLU A 139 -3.43 -26.48 -4.64
N ILE A 140 -2.62 -25.42 -4.65
CA ILE A 140 -2.37 -24.61 -3.44
C ILE A 140 -3.48 -23.58 -3.29
N PRO A 141 -4.20 -23.56 -2.14
CA PRO A 141 -5.26 -22.58 -1.92
C PRO A 141 -4.69 -21.15 -1.89
N MET A 142 -5.39 -20.23 -2.54
CA MET A 142 -5.01 -18.83 -2.63
C MET A 142 -6.02 -17.94 -1.91
N VAL A 143 -5.54 -16.95 -1.18
CA VAL A 143 -6.37 -16.00 -0.42
C VAL A 143 -6.06 -14.58 -0.87
N ALA A 144 -7.11 -13.82 -1.20
CA ALA A 144 -7.01 -12.38 -1.44
C ALA A 144 -7.17 -11.62 -0.12
N VAL A 145 -6.23 -10.71 0.14
CA VAL A 145 -6.25 -9.80 1.28
C VAL A 145 -6.32 -8.37 0.75
N PHE A 146 -7.43 -7.68 1.06
CA PHE A 146 -7.72 -6.38 0.47
C PHE A 146 -7.25 -5.23 1.37
N ASP A 147 -6.53 -4.27 0.78
CA ASP A 147 -6.07 -3.08 1.51
C ASP A 147 -7.25 -2.20 2.00
N THR A 148 -8.39 -2.27 1.33
CA THR A 148 -9.60 -1.53 1.68
C THR A 148 -10.46 -2.22 2.74
N ALA A 149 -10.24 -3.51 3.01
CA ALA A 149 -11.13 -4.32 3.87
C ALA A 149 -11.23 -3.75 5.30
N PHE A 150 -10.11 -3.38 5.91
CA PHE A 150 -10.09 -2.83 7.27
C PHE A 150 -10.90 -1.53 7.40
N HIS A 151 -11.00 -0.75 6.32
CA HIS A 151 -11.72 0.52 6.28
C HIS A 151 -13.23 0.38 6.04
N GLN A 152 -13.74 -0.82 5.81
CA GLN A 152 -15.19 -1.05 5.66
C GLN A 152 -15.97 -0.78 6.96
N THR A 153 -15.28 -0.64 8.08
CA THR A 153 -15.90 -0.26 9.37
C THR A 153 -16.09 1.24 9.54
N ILE A 154 -15.61 2.07 8.61
CA ILE A 154 -15.82 3.53 8.62
C ILE A 154 -17.33 3.81 8.45
N PRO A 155 -17.95 4.63 9.33
CA PRO A 155 -19.36 4.91 9.26
C PRO A 155 -19.73 5.78 8.03
N LYS A 156 -20.98 5.65 7.60
CA LYS A 156 -21.45 6.21 6.33
C LYS A 156 -21.25 7.72 6.20
N GLU A 157 -21.50 8.47 7.26
CA GLU A 157 -21.32 9.92 7.32
C GLU A 157 -19.86 10.38 7.14
N ARG A 158 -18.91 9.46 7.19
CA ARG A 158 -17.47 9.73 6.99
C ARG A 158 -16.93 9.23 5.66
N TYR A 159 -17.57 8.23 5.06
CA TYR A 159 -17.13 7.73 3.78
C TYR A 159 -17.83 8.37 2.58
N ILE A 160 -19.02 8.97 2.76
CA ILE A 160 -19.72 9.68 1.68
C ILE A 160 -19.06 11.03 1.41
N TYR A 161 -18.83 11.33 0.14
CA TYR A 161 -18.41 12.66 -0.29
C TYR A 161 -19.61 13.62 -0.38
N PRO A 162 -19.42 14.91 -0.05
CA PRO A 162 -20.51 15.93 -0.15
C PRO A 162 -20.70 16.39 -1.60
N ILE A 163 -21.02 15.45 -2.48
CA ILE A 163 -21.39 15.63 -3.89
C ILE A 163 -22.73 14.95 -4.12
N PRO A 164 -23.41 15.14 -5.27
CA PRO A 164 -24.70 14.51 -5.51
C PRO A 164 -24.68 13.00 -5.21
N TYR A 165 -25.58 12.58 -4.33
CA TYR A 165 -25.60 11.22 -3.73
C TYR A 165 -25.80 10.10 -4.77
N GLU A 166 -26.40 10.43 -5.92
CA GLU A 166 -26.54 9.52 -7.05
C GLU A 166 -25.21 8.98 -7.58
N TYR A 167 -24.11 9.71 -7.46
CA TYR A 167 -22.78 9.22 -7.86
C TYR A 167 -22.30 8.08 -6.97
N TYR A 168 -22.62 8.13 -5.67
CA TYR A 168 -22.38 6.98 -4.82
C TYR A 168 -23.23 5.78 -5.25
N LYS A 169 -24.54 5.99 -5.47
CA LYS A 169 -25.45 4.89 -5.86
C LYS A 169 -25.08 4.26 -7.19
N LYS A 170 -24.67 5.07 -8.17
CA LYS A 170 -24.42 4.61 -9.54
C LYS A 170 -23.03 4.04 -9.74
N TYR A 171 -22.02 4.63 -9.11
CA TYR A 171 -20.62 4.35 -9.38
C TYR A 171 -19.85 3.88 -8.15
N GLY A 172 -20.47 3.76 -6.99
CA GLY A 172 -19.79 3.42 -5.74
C GLY A 172 -18.79 4.48 -5.29
N ILE A 173 -19.01 5.76 -5.65
CA ILE A 173 -18.08 6.85 -5.29
C ILE A 173 -18.20 7.13 -3.80
N ARG A 174 -17.20 6.65 -3.06
CA ARG A 174 -17.04 6.83 -1.62
C ARG A 174 -15.57 6.77 -1.22
N LYS A 175 -15.28 7.12 0.02
CA LYS A 175 -13.97 6.85 0.62
C LYS A 175 -13.83 5.35 0.89
N TYR A 176 -12.81 4.71 0.30
CA TYR A 176 -12.42 3.31 0.56
C TYR A 176 -11.18 3.23 1.43
N GLY A 177 -10.23 4.15 1.23
CA GLY A 177 -8.93 4.09 1.85
C GLY A 177 -8.00 3.03 1.25
N ALA A 178 -6.81 2.91 1.80
CA ALA A 178 -5.85 1.85 1.49
C ALA A 178 -4.89 1.63 2.66
N HIS A 179 -3.92 0.71 2.51
CA HIS A 179 -3.00 0.28 3.56
C HIS A 179 -3.71 -0.34 4.78
N GLY A 180 -4.96 -0.78 4.64
CA GLY A 180 -5.77 -1.30 5.73
C GLY A 180 -5.11 -2.47 6.45
N THR A 181 -4.50 -3.40 5.72
CA THR A 181 -3.74 -4.52 6.29
C THR A 181 -2.62 -4.04 7.22
N SER A 182 -1.88 -3.00 6.80
CA SER A 182 -0.82 -2.42 7.63
C SER A 182 -1.39 -1.69 8.85
N HIS A 183 -2.46 -0.92 8.68
CA HIS A 183 -3.11 -0.21 9.78
C HIS A 183 -3.66 -1.17 10.82
N GLN A 184 -4.30 -2.25 10.39
CA GLN A 184 -4.82 -3.30 11.25
C GLN A 184 -3.69 -3.99 12.02
N TYR A 185 -2.67 -4.50 11.32
CA TYR A 185 -1.54 -5.19 11.94
C TYR A 185 -0.85 -4.34 13.00
N VAL A 186 -0.53 -3.08 12.67
CA VAL A 186 0.16 -2.18 13.60
C VAL A 186 -0.71 -1.88 14.83
N ALA A 187 -2.02 -1.72 14.67
CA ALA A 187 -2.92 -1.46 15.79
C ALA A 187 -2.95 -2.65 16.78
N TYR A 188 -3.08 -3.87 16.29
CA TYR A 188 -3.04 -5.07 17.14
C TYR A 188 -1.66 -5.23 17.80
N ARG A 189 -0.59 -5.01 17.03
CA ARG A 189 0.77 -5.12 17.58
C ARG A 189 1.06 -4.11 18.68
N VAL A 190 0.50 -2.91 18.58
CA VAL A 190 0.59 -1.89 19.64
C VAL A 190 -0.18 -2.30 20.88
N ALA A 191 -1.37 -2.86 20.72
CA ALA A 191 -2.16 -3.37 21.85
C ALA A 191 -1.37 -4.45 22.66
N GLU A 192 -0.72 -5.37 21.94
CA GLU A 192 0.16 -6.38 22.55
C GLU A 192 1.34 -5.75 23.30
N ILE A 193 2.07 -4.81 22.65
CA ILE A 193 3.22 -4.13 23.26
C ILE A 193 2.80 -3.35 24.52
N MET A 194 1.63 -2.69 24.45
CA MET A 194 1.09 -1.92 25.57
C MET A 194 0.44 -2.81 26.62
N LYS A 195 0.26 -4.12 26.35
CA LYS A 195 -0.48 -5.06 27.19
C LYS A 195 -1.88 -4.54 27.55
N LYS A 196 -2.59 -4.01 26.55
CA LYS A 196 -3.95 -3.48 26.68
C LYS A 196 -4.89 -4.17 25.69
N ASP A 197 -6.17 -4.27 26.06
CA ASP A 197 -7.18 -4.71 25.08
C ASP A 197 -7.28 -3.65 23.96
N ILE A 198 -7.28 -4.09 22.72
CA ILE A 198 -7.47 -3.23 21.56
C ILE A 198 -8.77 -2.42 21.60
N LYS A 199 -9.78 -2.96 22.33
CA LYS A 199 -11.08 -2.32 22.54
C LYS A 199 -10.99 -1.05 23.40
N ASP A 200 -9.94 -0.92 24.22
CA ASP A 200 -9.73 0.25 25.08
C ASP A 200 -8.87 1.32 24.44
N LEU A 201 -8.38 1.07 23.21
CA LEU A 201 -7.42 1.93 22.57
C LEU A 201 -8.06 2.87 21.50
N LYS A 202 -7.53 4.09 21.48
CA LYS A 202 -7.72 5.10 20.43
C LYS A 202 -6.36 5.36 19.80
N ILE A 203 -6.20 4.98 18.55
CA ILE A 203 -4.91 4.97 17.86
C ILE A 203 -5.00 5.84 16.62
N VAL A 204 -4.03 6.73 16.42
CA VAL A 204 -3.75 7.34 15.11
C VAL A 204 -2.49 6.69 14.56
N ASN A 205 -2.66 5.90 13.52
CA ASN A 205 -1.58 5.18 12.87
C ASN A 205 -1.17 5.88 11.57
N CYS A 206 0.12 6.18 11.45
CA CYS A 206 0.71 6.78 10.26
C CYS A 206 1.54 5.74 9.52
N HIS A 207 1.03 5.25 8.38
CA HIS A 207 1.79 4.44 7.45
C HIS A 207 2.56 5.37 6.51
N LEU A 208 3.88 5.50 6.72
CA LEU A 208 4.73 6.47 6.01
C LEU A 208 5.76 5.74 5.16
N GLY A 209 5.53 5.72 3.86
CA GLY A 209 6.40 5.17 2.82
C GLY A 209 6.36 6.09 1.59
N GLN A 210 6.67 5.55 0.41
CA GLN A 210 6.42 6.27 -0.87
C GLN A 210 4.93 6.52 -1.09
N GLY A 211 4.07 5.52 -0.79
CA GLY A 211 2.67 5.74 -0.50
C GLY A 211 2.52 5.97 1.00
N ALA A 212 1.69 6.93 1.41
CA ALA A 212 1.51 7.26 2.82
C ALA A 212 0.04 7.51 3.14
N SER A 213 -0.36 7.11 4.35
CA SER A 213 -1.73 7.32 4.84
C SER A 213 -1.75 7.42 6.37
N VAL A 214 -2.79 8.07 6.86
CA VAL A 214 -3.10 8.18 8.29
C VAL A 214 -4.46 7.54 8.54
N CYS A 215 -4.58 6.76 9.61
CA CYS A 215 -5.81 6.08 9.97
C CYS A 215 -6.12 6.30 11.45
N ALA A 216 -7.36 6.68 11.76
CA ALA A 216 -7.88 6.69 13.11
C ALA A 216 -8.58 5.36 13.40
N ILE A 217 -8.18 4.72 14.50
CA ILE A 217 -8.65 3.40 14.90
C ILE A 217 -9.19 3.49 16.30
N GLN A 218 -10.40 3.01 16.50
CA GLN A 218 -11.07 2.95 17.79
C GLN A 218 -11.65 1.56 18.01
N ASN A 219 -11.42 0.98 19.18
CA ASN A 219 -11.91 -0.35 19.54
C ASN A 219 -11.51 -1.43 18.49
N GLY A 220 -10.30 -1.31 17.92
CA GLY A 220 -9.81 -2.22 16.89
C GLY A 220 -10.41 -2.03 15.49
N LYS A 221 -11.25 -1.02 15.28
CA LYS A 221 -11.92 -0.71 14.00
C LYS A 221 -11.41 0.59 13.40
N SER A 222 -11.25 0.64 12.08
CA SER A 222 -11.00 1.88 11.37
C SER A 222 -12.24 2.76 11.44
N VAL A 223 -12.09 3.99 11.96
CA VAL A 223 -13.18 4.96 12.05
C VAL A 223 -12.99 6.15 11.12
N GLU A 224 -11.77 6.36 10.62
CA GLU A 224 -11.43 7.36 9.62
C GLU A 224 -10.09 7.02 8.96
N THR A 225 -9.92 7.39 7.68
CA THR A 225 -8.63 7.25 6.98
C THR A 225 -8.40 8.44 6.05
N SER A 226 -7.13 8.74 5.76
CA SER A 226 -6.77 9.89 4.92
C SER A 226 -6.93 9.63 3.42
N MET A 227 -6.69 8.41 2.94
CA MET A 227 -6.90 8.08 1.53
C MET A 227 -8.38 8.02 1.21
N GLY A 228 -8.75 8.39 -0.02
CA GLY A 228 -10.12 8.57 -0.45
C GLY A 228 -10.67 7.44 -1.31
N LEU A 229 -11.30 7.81 -2.44
CA LEU A 229 -11.79 6.90 -3.49
C LEU A 229 -10.64 6.04 -4.03
N THR A 230 -9.50 6.67 -4.27
CA THR A 230 -8.25 6.05 -4.71
C THR A 230 -7.13 6.32 -3.69
N PRO A 231 -5.97 5.67 -3.81
CA PRO A 231 -4.81 5.96 -2.96
C PRO A 231 -4.12 7.32 -3.22
N LEU A 232 -4.79 8.27 -3.88
CA LEU A 232 -4.26 9.60 -4.17
C LEU A 232 -4.49 10.61 -3.04
N GLY A 233 -5.69 10.60 -2.43
CA GLY A 233 -6.10 11.58 -1.42
C GLY A 233 -5.32 11.46 -0.10
N GLY A 234 -5.47 12.44 0.76
CA GLY A 234 -4.89 12.51 2.09
C GLY A 234 -3.60 13.32 2.16
N ILE A 235 -2.58 12.78 2.84
CA ILE A 235 -1.29 13.46 2.99
C ILE A 235 -0.48 13.42 1.68
N PRO A 236 0.35 14.43 1.39
CA PRO A 236 1.30 14.38 0.29
C PRO A 236 2.24 13.18 0.42
N MET A 237 2.52 12.50 -0.69
CA MET A 237 3.32 11.29 -0.75
C MET A 237 4.58 11.49 -1.61
N GLY A 238 5.33 10.45 -1.89
CA GLY A 238 6.55 10.57 -2.71
C GLY A 238 6.32 11.30 -4.03
N THR A 239 5.30 10.88 -4.79
CA THR A 239 4.94 11.49 -6.09
C THR A 239 3.46 11.89 -6.19
N ARG A 240 2.64 11.58 -5.19
CA ARG A 240 1.19 11.87 -5.19
C ARG A 240 0.92 13.16 -4.43
N SER A 241 -0.02 13.96 -4.96
CA SER A 241 -0.36 15.27 -4.40
C SER A 241 -0.93 15.22 -2.98
N GLY A 242 -1.69 14.17 -2.64
CA GLY A 242 -2.60 14.22 -1.49
C GLY A 242 -3.79 15.13 -1.77
N ASP A 243 -4.45 15.59 -0.68
CA ASP A 243 -5.60 16.48 -0.77
C ASP A 243 -5.21 17.86 -1.33
N LEU A 244 -6.04 18.37 -2.21
CA LEU A 244 -5.95 19.73 -2.76
C LEU A 244 -7.34 20.26 -3.07
N ASP A 245 -7.46 21.57 -3.30
CA ASP A 245 -8.70 22.17 -3.77
C ASP A 245 -9.07 21.60 -5.15
N PRO A 246 -10.26 20.99 -5.33
CA PRO A 246 -10.68 20.44 -6.63
C PRO A 246 -10.61 21.44 -7.78
N SER A 247 -10.77 22.76 -7.51
CA SER A 247 -10.68 23.81 -8.52
C SER A 247 -9.29 23.92 -9.14
N VAL A 248 -8.23 23.55 -8.41
CA VAL A 248 -6.86 23.54 -8.92
C VAL A 248 -6.74 22.56 -10.09
N VAL A 249 -7.39 21.39 -9.99
CA VAL A 249 -7.39 20.36 -11.05
C VAL A 249 -7.97 20.90 -12.34
N THR A 250 -9.19 21.44 -12.27
CA THR A 250 -9.89 21.99 -13.45
C THR A 250 -9.20 23.23 -14.00
N TYR A 251 -8.59 24.05 -13.14
CA TYR A 251 -7.84 25.23 -13.53
C TYR A 251 -6.60 24.87 -14.36
N ILE A 252 -5.79 23.91 -13.89
CA ILE A 252 -4.57 23.46 -14.61
C ILE A 252 -4.95 22.80 -15.94
N ILE A 253 -5.97 21.92 -15.96
CA ILE A 253 -6.48 21.28 -17.17
C ILE A 253 -6.77 22.34 -18.25
N LYS A 254 -7.50 23.41 -17.86
CA LYS A 254 -7.87 24.50 -18.80
C LYS A 254 -6.66 25.33 -19.22
N LYS A 255 -5.72 25.64 -18.33
CA LYS A 255 -4.56 26.50 -18.62
C LYS A 255 -3.52 25.83 -19.48
N GLU A 256 -3.26 24.53 -19.25
CA GLU A 256 -2.26 23.75 -19.94
C GLU A 256 -2.85 22.90 -21.08
N ASN A 257 -4.19 23.00 -21.30
CA ASN A 257 -4.92 22.22 -22.31
C ASN A 257 -4.69 20.70 -22.19
N LEU A 258 -4.74 20.19 -20.94
CA LEU A 258 -4.49 18.79 -20.62
C LEU A 258 -5.74 17.92 -20.82
N THR A 259 -5.53 16.61 -21.07
CA THR A 259 -6.59 15.63 -20.89
C THR A 259 -6.75 15.26 -19.41
N PRO A 260 -7.89 14.67 -18.99
CA PRO A 260 -8.07 14.16 -17.63
C PRO A 260 -6.96 13.17 -17.23
N GLU A 261 -6.55 12.28 -18.15
CA GLU A 261 -5.51 11.24 -17.92
C GLU A 261 -4.13 11.88 -17.72
N GLN A 262 -3.81 12.95 -18.46
CA GLN A 262 -2.56 13.69 -18.26
C GLN A 262 -2.54 14.37 -16.88
N MET A 263 -3.67 14.93 -16.45
CA MET A 263 -3.77 15.52 -15.13
C MET A 263 -3.69 14.46 -14.02
N GLU A 264 -4.30 13.31 -14.21
CA GLU A 264 -4.18 12.17 -13.29
C GLU A 264 -2.72 11.72 -13.16
N ASP A 265 -1.98 11.68 -14.25
CA ASP A 265 -0.54 11.36 -14.26
C ASP A 265 0.28 12.38 -13.48
N ILE A 266 0.00 13.67 -13.63
CA ILE A 266 0.63 14.75 -12.84
C ILE A 266 0.38 14.55 -11.35
N LEU A 267 -0.87 14.30 -10.96
CA LEU A 267 -1.25 14.13 -9.56
C LEU A 267 -0.64 12.89 -8.91
N ASN A 268 -0.51 11.80 -9.66
CA ASN A 268 -0.01 10.52 -9.14
C ASN A 268 1.51 10.36 -9.22
N LYS A 269 2.19 10.95 -10.24
CA LYS A 269 3.60 10.64 -10.53
C LYS A 269 4.53 11.85 -10.49
N GLN A 270 4.01 13.09 -10.55
CA GLN A 270 4.83 14.29 -10.68
C GLN A 270 4.62 15.30 -9.56
N SER A 271 3.81 14.95 -8.57
CA SER A 271 3.39 15.79 -7.43
C SER A 271 4.08 15.38 -6.12
N GLY A 272 3.48 15.73 -5.00
CA GLY A 272 3.94 15.36 -3.67
C GLY A 272 5.33 15.89 -3.34
N VAL A 273 6.11 15.07 -2.64
CA VAL A 273 7.49 15.37 -2.23
C VAL A 273 8.36 15.71 -3.45
N PHE A 274 8.28 14.89 -4.49
CA PHE A 274 9.01 15.11 -5.74
C PHE A 274 8.59 16.40 -6.44
N GLY A 275 7.28 16.64 -6.55
CA GLY A 275 6.75 17.84 -7.22
C GLY A 275 7.17 19.15 -6.55
N ILE A 276 7.21 19.17 -5.20
CA ILE A 276 7.61 20.34 -4.42
C ILE A 276 9.14 20.49 -4.40
N SER A 277 9.87 19.40 -4.14
CA SER A 277 11.34 19.45 -4.01
C SER A 277 12.04 19.58 -5.36
N ARG A 278 11.49 18.93 -6.40
CA ARG A 278 12.09 18.75 -7.73
C ARG A 278 13.46 18.03 -7.69
N VAL A 279 13.74 17.32 -6.60
CA VAL A 279 15.01 16.63 -6.37
C VAL A 279 14.80 15.12 -6.34
N SER A 280 14.02 14.62 -5.37
CA SER A 280 13.89 13.19 -5.13
C SER A 280 12.58 12.88 -4.40
N VAL A 281 12.19 11.61 -4.41
CA VAL A 281 11.15 11.05 -3.52
C VAL A 281 11.74 10.58 -2.18
N ASP A 282 13.07 10.52 -2.07
CA ASP A 282 13.78 10.09 -0.87
C ASP A 282 14.13 11.29 0.01
N PHE A 283 13.63 11.29 1.23
CA PHE A 283 13.90 12.37 2.18
C PHE A 283 15.39 12.55 2.51
N ARG A 284 16.21 11.50 2.38
CA ARG A 284 17.66 11.61 2.60
C ARG A 284 18.32 12.51 1.56
N ASP A 285 17.89 12.38 0.30
CA ASP A 285 18.40 13.22 -0.80
C ASP A 285 17.95 14.66 -0.60
N ILE A 286 16.68 14.85 -0.18
CA ILE A 286 16.10 16.17 0.08
C ILE A 286 16.79 16.85 1.27
N GLU A 287 17.09 16.11 2.35
CA GLU A 287 17.83 16.64 3.51
C GLU A 287 19.26 17.04 3.13
N ASN A 288 19.95 16.22 2.33
CA ASN A 288 21.28 16.54 1.85
C ASN A 288 21.28 17.79 0.98
N GLU A 289 20.32 17.92 0.06
CA GLU A 289 20.19 19.12 -0.79
C GLU A 289 19.76 20.35 0.00
N ALA A 290 18.90 20.21 1.01
CA ALA A 290 18.49 21.29 1.90
C ALA A 290 19.66 21.87 2.70
N LEU A 291 20.62 21.03 3.09
CA LEU A 291 21.85 21.45 3.73
C LEU A 291 22.79 22.20 2.78
N ALA A 292 22.75 21.86 1.47
CA ALA A 292 23.60 22.46 0.45
C ALA A 292 22.99 23.73 -0.18
N ARG A 293 21.66 23.79 -0.37
CA ARG A 293 20.96 24.88 -1.10
C ARG A 293 19.59 25.22 -0.47
N TRP A 294 19.56 26.11 0.42
CA TRP A 294 18.53 26.51 1.41
C TRP A 294 17.05 26.73 0.99
N ASN A 295 16.55 26.62 -0.24
CA ASN A 295 15.22 27.14 -0.58
C ASN A 295 14.07 26.15 -0.74
N THR A 296 14.06 25.31 -1.77
CA THR A 296 12.90 24.47 -2.11
C THR A 296 12.80 23.22 -1.23
N CYS A 297 13.91 22.63 -0.85
CA CYS A 297 13.92 21.40 -0.04
C CYS A 297 13.50 21.65 1.40
N THR A 298 13.89 22.79 1.99
CA THR A 298 13.41 23.20 3.33
C THR A 298 11.91 23.47 3.32
N THR A 299 11.40 24.16 2.29
CA THR A 299 9.97 24.39 2.10
C THR A 299 9.21 23.06 1.96
N CYS A 300 9.71 22.12 1.15
CA CYS A 300 9.14 20.79 0.98
C CYS A 300 9.00 20.07 2.33
N THR A 301 10.07 19.98 3.11
CA THR A 301 10.07 19.30 4.42
C THR A 301 9.07 19.93 5.39
N ARG A 302 9.01 21.28 5.43
CA ARG A 302 8.05 22.01 6.28
C ARG A 302 6.61 21.81 5.86
N CYS A 303 6.31 21.89 4.55
CA CYS A 303 4.97 21.64 4.02
C CYS A 303 4.49 20.25 4.39
N ILE A 304 5.29 19.22 4.15
CA ILE A 304 4.89 17.83 4.43
C ILE A 304 4.69 17.59 5.91
N SER A 305 5.57 18.12 6.78
CA SER A 305 5.41 18.03 8.23
C SER A 305 4.13 18.72 8.69
N LEU A 306 3.82 19.89 8.14
CA LEU A 306 2.58 20.62 8.46
C LEU A 306 1.34 19.85 8.01
N PHE A 307 1.30 19.33 6.78
CA PHE A 307 0.19 18.51 6.29
C PHE A 307 -0.05 17.29 7.17
N ASN A 308 1.01 16.57 7.55
CA ASN A 308 0.89 15.41 8.43
C ASN A 308 0.32 15.81 9.80
N SER A 309 0.81 16.89 10.39
CA SER A 309 0.34 17.39 11.70
C SER A 309 -1.13 17.80 11.64
N ILE A 310 -1.55 18.51 10.58
CA ILE A 310 -2.94 18.93 10.39
C ILE A 310 -3.86 17.72 10.28
N ILE A 311 -3.51 16.73 9.46
CA ILE A 311 -4.35 15.54 9.29
C ILE A 311 -4.41 14.71 10.56
N CYS A 312 -3.30 14.50 11.26
CA CYS A 312 -3.30 13.81 12.55
C CYS A 312 -4.17 14.53 13.58
N SER A 313 -4.04 15.84 13.69
CA SER A 313 -4.87 16.67 14.60
C SER A 313 -6.35 16.61 14.21
N LYS A 314 -6.67 16.72 12.92
CA LYS A 314 -8.04 16.60 12.41
C LYS A 314 -8.65 15.24 12.77
N MET A 315 -7.90 14.15 12.66
CA MET A 315 -8.37 12.82 13.02
C MET A 315 -8.65 12.67 14.52
N CYS A 316 -7.85 13.27 15.39
CA CYS A 316 -8.14 13.30 16.82
C CYS A 316 -9.38 14.14 17.13
N SER A 317 -9.43 15.37 16.63
CA SER A 317 -10.52 16.31 16.90
C SER A 317 -11.87 15.83 16.38
N SER A 318 -11.92 15.32 15.13
CA SER A 318 -13.16 14.82 14.51
C SER A 318 -13.73 13.58 15.21
N ASN A 319 -12.91 12.86 15.96
CA ASN A 319 -13.34 11.72 16.77
C ASN A 319 -13.59 12.07 18.25
N GLY A 320 -13.50 13.36 18.62
CA GLY A 320 -13.67 13.79 20.02
C GLY A 320 -12.59 13.24 20.95
N TRP A 321 -11.39 13.01 20.45
CA TRP A 321 -10.31 12.40 21.23
C TRP A 321 -9.42 13.48 21.87
N ASN A 322 -9.45 13.56 23.19
CA ASN A 322 -8.56 14.42 23.96
C ASN A 322 -7.15 13.79 24.13
N ARG A 323 -7.06 12.47 24.01
CA ARG A 323 -5.80 11.70 24.07
C ARG A 323 -5.85 10.56 23.08
N CYS A 324 -4.78 10.34 22.33
CA CYS A 324 -4.60 9.20 21.42
C CYS A 324 -3.12 8.81 21.34
N THR A 325 -2.86 7.58 20.93
CA THR A 325 -1.51 7.07 20.71
C THR A 325 -1.13 7.28 19.26
N TYR A 326 -0.06 8.01 18.99
CA TYR A 326 0.50 8.21 17.66
C TYR A 326 1.56 7.15 17.37
N ILE A 327 1.47 6.54 16.20
CA ILE A 327 2.41 5.52 15.75
C ILE A 327 2.89 5.87 14.35
N TYR A 328 4.20 6.02 14.19
CA TYR A 328 4.84 6.41 12.95
C TYR A 328 5.61 5.25 12.31
N GLY A 329 5.54 5.14 11.00
CA GLY A 329 6.31 4.18 10.21
C GLY A 329 7.81 4.52 10.08
N ARG A 330 8.53 3.63 9.42
CA ARG A 330 10.02 3.58 9.38
C ARG A 330 10.73 4.82 8.82
N CYS A 331 10.11 5.56 7.91
CA CYS A 331 10.75 6.68 7.21
C CYS A 331 10.97 7.93 8.09
N TRP A 332 10.28 8.06 9.22
CA TRP A 332 10.27 9.23 10.07
C TRP A 332 10.99 9.03 11.42
N ARG A 333 11.73 7.95 11.59
CA ARG A 333 12.36 7.56 12.88
C ARG A 333 13.43 8.52 13.44
N LYS A 334 13.83 9.56 12.72
CA LYS A 334 14.97 10.41 13.15
C LYS A 334 14.62 11.80 13.65
N ARG A 335 13.35 12.22 13.68
CA ARG A 335 12.99 13.53 14.24
C ARG A 335 11.72 13.45 15.08
N THR A 336 11.91 13.42 16.41
CA THR A 336 10.92 13.88 17.38
C THR A 336 10.96 15.41 17.38
N TYR A 337 9.96 16.04 16.78
CA TYR A 337 9.62 17.42 17.11
C TYR A 337 8.32 17.40 17.89
N PHE A 338 8.44 17.80 19.15
CA PHE A 338 7.30 18.13 20.01
C PHE A 338 6.71 19.47 19.60
#